data_64a0f95329ff83cbffc803e5166d3781
#
_entry.id   64a0f95329ff83cbffc803e5166d3781
#
_cell.length_a   1.000
_cell.length_b   1.000
_cell.length_c   1.000
_cell.angle_alpha   90.00
_cell.angle_beta   90.00
_cell.angle_gamma   90.00
#
_symmetry.space_group_name_H-M   'P 1'
#
loop_
_entity.id
_entity.type
_entity.pdbx_description
1 polymer ?
#
loop_
_entity_poly.entity_id
_entity_poly.type
_entity_poly.pdbx_seq_one_letter_code
_entity_poly.pdbx_strand_id
1 'polypeptide(L)'
;MKAINFNDGWTYRHLDDAGPGIPVTLPHDAMLSEPRNELSAGGVNTGWYEGHDYLYEKRFTPGSELAGQKLVLEFEGVYRNAEVSLNGEKLLFRPYGYTNFYVDITDKARIGEENLLEVIARNADQPNSRWYSGAGIYRPVKLWTAPEDHILMNGLRVRTVSMDPATVEVTVLTEGTGEVSIEIYDNETVVASGKAQSDGKAVLTLTIPDGKLWSLETPNLYTCKAAFGGDSAETIFGVRSWTWGPHGLLLNGKRTYPPRGLHPPR
;
A
#
# COMPACT_ATOMS: atom_id res chain seq x y z
N MET A 1 0.31 12.97 2.11
CA MET A 1 1.62 12.38 2.53
C MET A 1 2.56 12.26 1.33
N LYS A 2 3.87 12.43 1.54
CA LYS A 2 4.92 12.31 0.51
C LYS A 2 5.66 10.99 0.64
N ALA A 3 5.80 10.24 -0.46
CA ALA A 3 6.55 8.98 -0.50
C ALA A 3 8.03 9.21 -0.81
N ILE A 4 8.90 8.56 -0.05
CA ILE A 4 10.34 8.50 -0.26
C ILE A 4 10.70 7.04 -0.58
N ASN A 5 11.47 6.82 -1.65
CA ASN A 5 11.99 5.47 -1.94
C ASN A 5 12.88 4.98 -0.79
N PHE A 6 12.61 3.76 -0.31
CA PHE A 6 13.32 3.18 0.83
C PHE A 6 13.95 1.81 0.50
N ASN A 7 14.14 1.53 -0.79
CA ASN A 7 14.57 0.22 -1.29
C ASN A 7 16.09 -0.01 -1.25
N ASP A 8 16.91 1.04 -1.22
CA ASP A 8 18.36 0.94 -1.28
C ASP A 8 18.99 0.75 0.10
N GLY A 9 20.20 0.23 0.15
CA GLY A 9 21.03 0.15 1.37
C GLY A 9 20.51 -0.88 2.40
N TRP A 10 19.90 -1.94 1.94
CA TRP A 10 19.58 -3.10 2.77
C TRP A 10 20.69 -4.15 2.72
N THR A 11 20.74 -4.97 3.77
CA THR A 11 21.46 -6.24 3.80
C THR A 11 20.50 -7.35 4.20
N TYR A 12 20.79 -8.60 3.77
CA TYR A 12 20.03 -9.76 4.23
C TYR A 12 20.97 -10.91 4.57
N ARG A 13 20.52 -11.85 5.40
CA ARG A 13 21.19 -13.11 5.75
C ARG A 13 20.16 -14.11 6.27
N HIS A 14 20.54 -15.37 6.40
CA HIS A 14 19.75 -16.28 7.20
C HIS A 14 19.68 -15.78 8.64
N LEU A 15 18.55 -15.99 9.31
CA LEU A 15 18.35 -15.51 10.67
C LEU A 15 19.38 -16.10 11.66
N ASP A 16 19.75 -17.36 11.44
CA ASP A 16 20.68 -18.10 12.31
C ASP A 16 22.17 -17.82 12.02
N ASP A 17 22.47 -17.10 10.95
CA ASP A 17 23.84 -16.72 10.62
C ASP A 17 24.34 -15.58 11.50
N ALA A 18 25.53 -15.72 12.05
CA ALA A 18 26.20 -14.66 12.80
C ALA A 18 27.08 -13.72 11.95
N GLY A 19 27.19 -13.99 10.64
CA GLY A 19 28.03 -13.24 9.71
C GLY A 19 27.43 -11.89 9.30
N PRO A 20 28.21 -11.08 8.58
CA PRO A 20 27.70 -9.83 8.00
C PRO A 20 26.64 -10.15 6.94
N GLY A 21 25.62 -9.28 6.87
CA GLY A 21 24.59 -9.42 5.84
C GLY A 21 25.12 -9.13 4.43
N ILE A 22 24.51 -9.74 3.43
CA ILE A 22 24.80 -9.54 2.00
C ILE A 22 24.04 -8.28 1.55
N PRO A 23 24.70 -7.29 0.92
CA PRO A 23 24.04 -6.09 0.42
C PRO A 23 23.00 -6.41 -0.66
N VAL A 24 21.81 -5.78 -0.56
CA VAL A 24 20.73 -5.92 -1.54
C VAL A 24 19.97 -4.61 -1.74
N THR A 25 19.34 -4.50 -2.91
CA THR A 25 18.31 -3.50 -3.20
C THR A 25 16.97 -4.22 -3.31
N LEU A 26 15.94 -3.64 -2.69
CA LEU A 26 14.57 -4.17 -2.78
C LEU A 26 13.89 -3.78 -4.09
N PRO A 27 12.95 -4.59 -4.61
CA PRO A 27 12.48 -5.89 -4.12
C PRO A 27 13.53 -6.99 -4.17
N HIS A 28 13.52 -7.90 -3.19
CA HIS A 28 14.46 -9.00 -3.13
C HIS A 28 13.77 -10.30 -2.67
N ASP A 29 13.98 -11.37 -3.43
CA ASP A 29 13.52 -12.71 -3.10
C ASP A 29 14.72 -13.55 -2.65
N ALA A 30 14.83 -13.78 -1.35
CA ALA A 30 15.95 -14.49 -0.74
C ALA A 30 16.04 -15.94 -1.17
N MET A 31 14.90 -16.60 -1.48
CA MET A 31 14.92 -18.02 -1.91
C MET A 31 15.65 -18.22 -3.24
N LEU A 32 15.69 -17.22 -4.12
CA LEU A 32 16.41 -17.34 -5.41
C LEU A 32 17.93 -17.46 -5.24
N SER A 33 18.45 -17.09 -4.07
CA SER A 33 19.87 -17.23 -3.73
C SER A 33 20.23 -18.60 -3.16
N GLU A 34 19.21 -19.41 -2.83
CA GLU A 34 19.42 -20.74 -2.27
C GLU A 34 19.76 -21.77 -3.36
N PRO A 35 20.54 -22.80 -3.04
CA PRO A 35 20.73 -23.93 -3.93
C PRO A 35 19.43 -24.73 -4.06
N ARG A 36 19.21 -25.33 -5.23
CA ARG A 36 18.13 -26.29 -5.41
C ARG A 36 18.51 -27.63 -4.81
N ASN A 37 17.58 -28.23 -4.07
CA ASN A 37 17.77 -29.50 -3.42
C ASN A 37 16.55 -30.41 -3.68
N GLU A 38 16.78 -31.60 -4.27
CA GLU A 38 15.70 -32.56 -4.57
C GLU A 38 14.96 -33.06 -3.31
N LEU A 39 15.58 -32.92 -2.14
CA LEU A 39 15.01 -33.30 -0.84
C LEU A 39 14.30 -32.13 -0.17
N SER A 40 14.23 -30.96 -0.83
CA SER A 40 13.50 -29.79 -0.28
C SER A 40 12.07 -30.16 0.11
N ALA A 41 11.65 -29.80 1.32
CA ALA A 41 10.33 -30.09 1.84
C ALA A 41 9.20 -29.43 0.98
N GLY A 42 9.48 -28.32 0.31
CA GLY A 42 8.57 -27.63 -0.61
C GLY A 42 8.44 -28.32 -1.96
N GLY A 43 9.43 -29.14 -2.37
CA GLY A 43 9.46 -29.87 -3.62
C GLY A 43 9.20 -28.98 -4.84
N VAL A 44 8.41 -29.49 -5.78
CA VAL A 44 8.04 -28.77 -7.01
C VAL A 44 7.30 -27.43 -6.73
N ASN A 45 6.58 -27.33 -5.62
CA ASN A 45 5.82 -26.13 -5.28
C ASN A 45 6.73 -24.91 -5.00
N THR A 46 7.93 -25.15 -4.47
CA THR A 46 8.93 -24.09 -4.23
C THR A 46 10.02 -24.06 -5.31
N GLY A 47 9.86 -24.82 -6.41
CA GLY A 47 10.91 -24.96 -7.43
C GLY A 47 12.17 -25.63 -6.90
N TRP A 48 12.02 -26.49 -5.87
CA TRP A 48 13.10 -27.24 -5.20
C TRP A 48 14.04 -26.37 -4.36
N TYR A 49 13.69 -25.09 -4.10
CA TYR A 49 14.41 -24.26 -3.14
C TYR A 49 14.01 -24.62 -1.71
N GLU A 50 14.95 -24.54 -0.80
CA GLU A 50 14.69 -24.70 0.63
C GLU A 50 14.15 -23.39 1.21
N GLY A 51 13.27 -23.50 2.22
CA GLY A 51 12.78 -22.35 2.97
C GLY A 51 13.65 -22.09 4.19
N HIS A 52 14.02 -20.86 4.40
CA HIS A 52 14.74 -20.39 5.58
C HIS A 52 14.04 -19.18 6.19
N ASP A 53 14.39 -18.86 7.43
CA ASP A 53 14.07 -17.59 8.04
C ASP A 53 15.17 -16.59 7.68
N TYR A 54 14.77 -15.40 7.21
CA TYR A 54 15.70 -14.38 6.74
C TYR A 54 15.58 -13.12 7.58
N LEU A 55 16.71 -12.53 7.93
CA LEU A 55 16.81 -11.22 8.53
C LEU A 55 17.26 -10.20 7.48
N TYR A 56 16.50 -9.13 7.33
CA TYR A 56 16.83 -7.94 6.56
C TYR A 56 17.14 -6.79 7.51
N GLU A 57 18.22 -6.07 7.26
CA GLU A 57 18.67 -4.94 8.07
C GLU A 57 18.90 -3.72 7.20
N LYS A 58 18.49 -2.55 7.68
CA LYS A 58 18.78 -1.26 7.05
C LYS A 58 19.17 -0.25 8.12
N ARG A 59 20.36 0.38 7.92
CA ARG A 59 20.75 1.55 8.70
C ARG A 59 20.37 2.81 7.94
N PHE A 60 19.79 3.78 8.62
CA PHE A 60 19.39 5.05 8.02
C PHE A 60 19.36 6.17 9.04
N THR A 61 19.61 7.39 8.56
CA THR A 61 19.58 8.61 9.38
C THR A 61 18.55 9.57 8.79
N PRO A 62 17.36 9.71 9.41
CA PRO A 62 16.38 10.71 8.99
C PRO A 62 16.97 12.10 9.17
N GLY A 63 16.87 12.95 8.13
CA GLY A 63 17.38 14.32 8.20
C GLY A 63 16.56 15.19 9.17
N SER A 64 17.14 16.30 9.62
CA SER A 64 16.50 17.23 10.56
C SER A 64 15.20 17.86 10.02
N GLU A 65 15.02 17.89 8.70
CA GLU A 65 13.80 18.35 8.03
C GLU A 65 12.58 17.46 8.31
N LEU A 66 12.80 16.24 8.81
CA LEU A 66 11.73 15.31 9.20
C LEU A 66 11.32 15.45 10.68
N ALA A 67 11.96 16.36 11.43
CA ALA A 67 11.58 16.62 12.81
C ALA A 67 10.13 17.14 12.90
N GLY A 68 9.33 16.52 13.78
CA GLY A 68 7.92 16.85 13.95
C GLY A 68 6.99 16.38 12.82
N GLN A 69 7.50 15.62 11.85
CA GLN A 69 6.67 15.01 10.83
C GLN A 69 6.19 13.62 11.24
N LYS A 70 5.04 13.22 10.70
CA LYS A 70 4.59 11.83 10.70
C LYS A 70 5.50 10.99 9.82
N LEU A 71 5.95 9.85 10.32
CA LEU A 71 6.82 8.92 9.62
C LEU A 71 6.20 7.53 9.61
N VAL A 72 5.84 7.02 8.42
CA VAL A 72 5.22 5.70 8.27
C VAL A 72 5.95 4.89 7.22
N LEU A 73 6.43 3.71 7.61
CA LEU A 73 6.96 2.73 6.67
C LEU A 73 5.80 1.96 6.02
N GLU A 74 5.78 1.88 4.69
CA GLU A 74 4.93 0.97 3.94
C GLU A 74 5.78 -0.16 3.39
N PHE A 75 5.42 -1.39 3.74
CA PHE A 75 5.91 -2.60 3.10
C PHE A 75 4.82 -3.09 2.15
N GLU A 76 5.06 -3.08 0.85
CA GLU A 76 4.08 -3.54 -0.14
C GLU A 76 3.92 -5.07 -0.13
N GLY A 77 4.89 -5.80 0.41
CA GLY A 77 4.81 -7.24 0.63
C GLY A 77 6.08 -7.84 1.22
N VAL A 78 5.90 -8.62 2.28
CA VAL A 78 6.95 -9.43 2.90
C VAL A 78 6.43 -10.85 3.07
N TYR A 79 7.05 -11.83 2.46
CA TYR A 79 6.64 -13.22 2.57
C TYR A 79 7.61 -13.99 3.46
N ARG A 80 7.11 -14.53 4.58
CA ARG A 80 5.85 -14.36 5.33
C ARG A 80 6.15 -14.16 6.82
N ASN A 81 5.09 -14.07 7.66
CA ASN A 81 5.23 -13.91 9.12
C ASN A 81 6.26 -12.82 9.46
N ALA A 82 6.09 -11.64 8.84
CA ALA A 82 7.02 -10.54 9.00
C ALA A 82 7.02 -10.00 10.43
N GLU A 83 8.21 -9.91 11.04
CA GLU A 83 8.44 -9.18 12.29
C GLU A 83 9.26 -7.93 11.96
N VAL A 84 8.77 -6.77 12.34
CA VAL A 84 9.46 -5.49 12.12
C VAL A 84 9.89 -4.91 13.44
N SER A 85 11.18 -4.56 13.57
CA SER A 85 11.76 -3.92 14.74
C SER A 85 12.55 -2.69 14.34
N LEU A 86 12.56 -1.66 15.18
CA LEU A 86 13.37 -0.45 15.02
C LEU A 86 14.17 -0.22 16.31
N ASN A 87 15.47 -0.08 16.16
CA ASN A 87 16.40 0.14 17.31
C ASN A 87 16.23 -0.91 18.42
N GLY A 88 15.95 -2.16 18.05
CA GLY A 88 15.74 -3.27 18.98
C GLY A 88 14.33 -3.36 19.58
N GLU A 89 13.43 -2.39 19.32
CA GLU A 89 12.03 -2.45 19.76
C GLU A 89 11.17 -3.10 18.67
N LYS A 90 10.42 -4.16 19.02
CA LYS A 90 9.48 -4.81 18.12
C LYS A 90 8.24 -3.93 17.94
N LEU A 91 7.95 -3.56 16.69
CA LEU A 91 6.84 -2.66 16.33
C LEU A 91 5.62 -3.41 15.80
N LEU A 92 5.84 -4.44 14.97
CA LEU A 92 4.75 -5.12 14.27
C LEU A 92 5.08 -6.60 14.04
N PHE A 93 4.02 -7.43 14.06
CA PHE A 93 4.00 -8.77 13.49
C PHE A 93 2.90 -8.86 12.43
N ARG A 94 3.26 -9.27 11.21
CA ARG A 94 2.33 -9.42 10.08
C ARG A 94 2.42 -10.83 9.51
N PRO A 95 1.43 -11.72 9.75
CA PRO A 95 1.49 -13.11 9.29
C PRO A 95 1.25 -13.27 7.79
N TYR A 96 0.35 -12.46 7.20
CA TYR A 96 -0.05 -12.59 5.80
C TYR A 96 0.91 -11.84 4.86
N GLY A 97 1.46 -12.56 3.88
CA GLY A 97 2.56 -12.08 3.05
C GLY A 97 2.15 -11.36 1.74
N TYR A 98 0.85 -11.34 1.37
CA TYR A 98 0.44 -10.84 0.03
C TYR A 98 -0.18 -9.44 0.01
N THR A 99 -0.39 -8.83 1.16
CA THR A 99 -0.91 -7.46 1.25
C THR A 99 0.13 -6.52 1.82
N ASN A 100 0.04 -5.25 1.43
CA ASN A 100 0.80 -4.19 2.08
C ASN A 100 0.37 -4.02 3.55
N PHE A 101 1.29 -3.46 4.32
CA PHE A 101 1.07 -3.06 5.70
C PHE A 101 1.92 -1.84 6.05
N TYR A 102 1.52 -1.15 7.10
CA TYR A 102 2.10 0.11 7.51
C TYR A 102 2.65 -0.01 8.93
N VAL A 103 3.80 0.61 9.17
CA VAL A 103 4.45 0.67 10.49
C VAL A 103 4.72 2.14 10.81
N ASP A 104 4.04 2.65 11.82
CA ASP A 104 4.29 3.99 12.34
C ASP A 104 5.58 4.01 13.13
N ILE A 105 6.52 4.85 12.72
CA ILE A 105 7.82 5.03 13.38
C ILE A 105 8.03 6.46 13.89
N THR A 106 6.99 7.28 13.92
CA THR A 106 7.05 8.71 14.26
C THR A 106 7.78 8.96 15.57
N ASP A 107 7.34 8.29 16.64
CA ASP A 107 7.89 8.46 17.99
C ASP A 107 9.08 7.52 18.30
N LYS A 108 9.49 6.70 17.32
CA LYS A 108 10.52 5.67 17.50
C LYS A 108 11.80 5.97 16.73
N ALA A 109 11.68 6.70 15.62
CA ALA A 109 12.82 7.10 14.81
C ALA A 109 13.60 8.24 15.51
N ARG A 110 14.91 8.09 15.58
CA ARG A 110 15.84 9.09 16.10
C ARG A 110 16.21 10.02 14.97
N ILE A 111 15.69 11.24 14.97
CA ILE A 111 15.97 12.24 13.94
C ILE A 111 17.40 12.75 14.09
N GLY A 112 18.15 12.78 12.96
CA GLY A 112 19.55 13.19 12.94
C GLY A 112 20.55 12.14 13.46
N GLU A 113 20.07 10.98 13.89
CA GLU A 113 20.90 9.88 14.39
C GLU A 113 20.70 8.62 13.54
N GLU A 114 21.66 7.70 13.62
CA GLU A 114 21.52 6.39 12.97
C GLU A 114 20.45 5.56 13.65
N ASN A 115 19.57 4.97 12.83
CA ASN A 115 18.56 3.99 13.21
C ASN A 115 18.85 2.65 12.55
N LEU A 116 18.56 1.56 13.27
CA LEU A 116 18.60 0.20 12.72
C LEU A 116 17.17 -0.32 12.59
N LEU A 117 16.75 -0.54 11.34
CA LEU A 117 15.50 -1.20 11.00
C LEU A 117 15.80 -2.66 10.67
N GLU A 118 15.08 -3.57 11.34
CA GLU A 118 15.20 -5.01 11.16
C GLU A 118 13.86 -5.60 10.74
N VAL A 119 13.88 -6.48 9.74
CA VAL A 119 12.70 -7.20 9.26
C VAL A 119 13.02 -8.67 9.15
N ILE A 120 12.38 -9.50 9.97
CA ILE A 120 12.48 -10.96 9.87
C ILE A 120 11.33 -11.46 9.00
N ALA A 121 11.66 -12.22 7.95
CA ALA A 121 10.70 -12.96 7.14
C ALA A 121 10.84 -14.45 7.46
N ARG A 122 9.85 -15.03 8.15
CA ARG A 122 9.89 -16.44 8.58
C ARG A 122 9.27 -17.32 7.53
N ASN A 123 10.11 -18.06 6.81
CA ASN A 123 9.71 -18.96 5.72
C ASN A 123 10.36 -20.35 5.79
N ALA A 124 10.96 -20.72 6.92
CA ALA A 124 11.57 -22.05 7.12
C ALA A 124 10.52 -23.17 7.13
N ASP A 125 9.29 -22.89 7.58
CA ASP A 125 8.20 -23.86 7.65
C ASP A 125 7.63 -24.16 6.26
N GLN A 126 8.04 -25.27 5.66
CA GLN A 126 7.68 -25.73 4.31
C GLN A 126 7.07 -27.15 4.36
N PRO A 127 6.11 -27.49 3.43
CA PRO A 127 5.49 -26.63 2.41
C PRO A 127 4.42 -25.69 3.01
N ASN A 128 4.38 -24.46 2.57
CA ASN A 128 3.39 -23.49 3.05
C ASN A 128 2.51 -22.90 1.94
N SER A 129 2.70 -23.32 0.71
CA SER A 129 1.87 -22.96 -0.45
C SER A 129 1.88 -24.09 -1.48
N ARG A 130 0.99 -23.99 -2.49
CA ARG A 130 0.93 -24.88 -3.65
C ARG A 130 1.62 -24.30 -4.89
N TRP A 131 2.32 -23.21 -4.73
CA TRP A 131 3.03 -22.48 -5.78
C TRP A 131 4.28 -21.84 -5.19
N TYR A 132 5.19 -21.42 -6.06
CA TYR A 132 6.35 -20.65 -5.65
C TYR A 132 5.92 -19.30 -5.07
N SER A 133 6.22 -19.07 -3.80
CA SER A 133 5.86 -17.85 -3.06
C SER A 133 7.02 -16.86 -2.92
N GLY A 134 8.26 -17.33 -3.10
CA GLY A 134 9.45 -16.60 -2.70
C GLY A 134 9.59 -16.46 -1.18
N ALA A 135 10.55 -15.66 -0.75
CA ALA A 135 10.75 -15.29 0.66
C ALA A 135 11.43 -13.93 0.78
N GLY A 136 11.16 -13.21 1.87
CA GLY A 136 11.79 -11.92 2.15
C GLY A 136 10.93 -10.73 1.76
N ILE A 137 11.58 -9.58 1.57
CA ILE A 137 10.91 -8.32 1.19
C ILE A 137 10.81 -8.29 -0.35
N TYR A 138 9.81 -9.00 -0.89
CA TYR A 138 9.68 -9.24 -2.33
C TYR A 138 8.95 -8.12 -3.09
N ARG A 139 8.52 -7.06 -2.39
CA ARG A 139 7.92 -5.85 -2.95
C ARG A 139 8.59 -4.60 -2.39
N PRO A 140 8.38 -3.42 -3.02
CA PRO A 140 9.00 -2.18 -2.58
C PRO A 140 8.68 -1.79 -1.13
N VAL A 141 9.58 -1.03 -0.54
CA VAL A 141 9.40 -0.33 0.75
C VAL A 141 9.46 1.17 0.50
N LYS A 142 8.54 1.91 1.14
CA LYS A 142 8.48 3.37 1.10
C LYS A 142 8.46 3.93 2.52
N LEU A 143 9.11 5.07 2.69
CA LEU A 143 8.91 5.91 3.85
C LEU A 143 7.96 7.05 3.47
N TRP A 144 6.80 7.08 4.11
CA TRP A 144 5.83 8.15 3.96
C TRP A 144 6.06 9.20 5.04
N THR A 145 6.03 10.47 4.62
CA THR A 145 6.16 11.62 5.52
C THR A 145 4.97 12.56 5.35
N ALA A 146 4.54 13.19 6.45
CA ALA A 146 3.49 14.20 6.43
C ALA A 146 3.68 15.20 7.56
N PRO A 147 3.12 16.43 7.47
CA PRO A 147 3.00 17.32 8.62
C PRO A 147 2.15 16.69 9.73
N GLU A 148 2.14 17.31 10.91
CA GLU A 148 1.33 16.87 12.05
C GLU A 148 -0.15 16.77 11.65
N ASP A 149 -0.71 17.85 11.09
CA ASP A 149 -2.05 17.84 10.50
C ASP A 149 -1.97 17.32 9.05
N HIS A 150 -2.53 16.14 8.79
CA HIS A 150 -2.43 15.50 7.49
C HIS A 150 -3.64 14.62 7.14
N ILE A 151 -3.71 14.24 5.86
CA ILE A 151 -4.69 13.25 5.37
C ILE A 151 -4.14 11.84 5.68
N LEU A 152 -4.93 11.01 6.36
CA LEU A 152 -4.52 9.66 6.73
C LEU A 152 -4.20 8.81 5.49
N MET A 153 -3.33 7.82 5.65
CA MET A 153 -3.03 6.84 4.62
C MET A 153 -4.33 6.20 4.10
N ASN A 154 -4.54 6.25 2.78
CA ASN A 154 -5.79 5.80 2.13
C ASN A 154 -7.06 6.51 2.66
N GLY A 155 -6.91 7.70 3.23
CA GLY A 155 -7.99 8.48 3.84
C GLY A 155 -8.90 9.17 2.83
N LEU A 156 -8.45 9.41 1.60
CA LEU A 156 -9.27 9.99 0.53
C LEU A 156 -10.05 8.88 -0.20
N ARG A 157 -11.38 8.95 -0.13
CA ARG A 157 -12.28 7.96 -0.74
C ARG A 157 -13.40 8.64 -1.48
N VAL A 158 -13.74 8.13 -2.68
CA VAL A 158 -14.83 8.63 -3.51
C VAL A 158 -15.81 7.51 -3.79
N ARG A 159 -17.11 7.79 -3.56
CA ARG A 159 -18.20 6.85 -3.79
C ARG A 159 -19.28 7.51 -4.65
N THR A 160 -19.72 6.86 -5.71
CA THR A 160 -20.87 7.30 -6.51
C THR A 160 -22.15 7.20 -5.66
N VAL A 161 -22.90 8.29 -5.57
CA VAL A 161 -24.20 8.37 -4.90
C VAL A 161 -25.35 8.30 -5.92
N SER A 162 -25.21 9.04 -7.03
CA SER A 162 -26.15 9.03 -8.14
C SER A 162 -25.40 9.06 -9.46
N MET A 163 -26.02 8.52 -10.51
CA MET A 163 -25.49 8.57 -11.87
C MET A 163 -26.17 9.67 -12.70
N ASP A 164 -27.36 10.10 -12.32
CA ASP A 164 -28.11 11.17 -12.95
C ASP A 164 -28.90 11.96 -11.88
N PRO A 165 -28.50 13.21 -11.59
CA PRO A 165 -27.22 13.82 -11.97
C PRO A 165 -26.03 13.06 -11.36
N ALA A 166 -24.87 13.07 -12.06
CA ALA A 166 -23.65 12.41 -11.59
C ALA A 166 -23.20 13.06 -10.27
N THR A 167 -23.37 12.32 -9.17
CA THR A 167 -23.12 12.83 -7.81
C THR A 167 -22.24 11.85 -7.04
N VAL A 168 -21.22 12.36 -6.38
CA VAL A 168 -20.29 11.57 -5.59
C VAL A 168 -20.22 12.09 -4.16
N GLU A 169 -20.01 11.16 -3.23
CA GLU A 169 -19.64 11.44 -1.86
C GLU A 169 -18.13 11.26 -1.74
N VAL A 170 -17.47 12.32 -1.27
CA VAL A 170 -16.02 12.31 -0.99
C VAL A 170 -15.84 12.29 0.51
N THR A 171 -15.16 11.27 1.01
CA THR A 171 -14.76 11.16 2.42
C THR A 171 -13.27 11.41 2.51
N VAL A 172 -12.85 12.27 3.43
CA VAL A 172 -11.44 12.53 3.77
C VAL A 172 -11.26 12.24 5.26
N LEU A 173 -10.37 11.30 5.59
CA LEU A 173 -9.96 11.02 6.95
C LEU A 173 -8.68 11.79 7.24
N THR A 174 -8.63 12.49 8.38
CA THR A 174 -7.51 13.36 8.74
C THR A 174 -6.98 13.03 10.14
N GLU A 175 -5.72 13.34 10.37
CA GLU A 175 -5.17 13.61 11.70
C GLU A 175 -5.21 15.11 11.88
N GLY A 176 -5.70 15.60 13.05
CA GLY A 176 -5.91 17.04 13.31
C GLY A 176 -7.27 17.57 12.90
N THR A 177 -7.48 18.88 13.15
CA THR A 177 -8.76 19.59 12.94
C THR A 177 -8.57 20.79 12.03
N GLY A 178 -9.51 21.03 11.11
CA GLY A 178 -9.41 22.17 10.18
C GLY A 178 -10.25 22.02 8.91
N GLU A 179 -10.06 22.93 7.99
CA GLU A 179 -10.77 22.93 6.71
C GLU A 179 -10.09 21.99 5.70
N VAL A 180 -10.87 21.07 5.15
CA VAL A 180 -10.51 20.24 3.98
C VAL A 180 -11.06 20.92 2.74
N SER A 181 -10.23 21.10 1.72
CA SER A 181 -10.67 21.49 0.37
C SER A 181 -10.62 20.30 -0.58
N ILE A 182 -11.62 20.19 -1.45
CA ILE A 182 -11.75 19.11 -2.44
C ILE A 182 -11.97 19.72 -3.82
N GLU A 183 -11.27 19.19 -4.82
CA GLU A 183 -11.45 19.50 -6.23
C GLU A 183 -11.55 18.21 -7.04
N ILE A 184 -12.51 18.15 -7.97
CA ILE A 184 -12.69 17.06 -8.92
C ILE A 184 -12.33 17.58 -10.30
N TYR A 185 -11.47 16.85 -10.99
CA TYR A 185 -10.96 17.18 -12.32
C TYR A 185 -11.46 16.20 -13.37
N ASP A 186 -11.90 16.72 -14.51
CA ASP A 186 -11.96 16.01 -15.81
C ASP A 186 -10.70 16.42 -16.59
N ASN A 187 -9.71 15.56 -16.67
CA ASN A 187 -8.34 15.88 -17.12
C ASN A 187 -7.75 17.06 -16.31
N GLU A 188 -7.54 18.21 -16.92
CA GLU A 188 -6.96 19.40 -16.30
C GLU A 188 -8.01 20.43 -15.84
N THR A 189 -9.29 20.17 -16.09
CA THR A 189 -10.40 21.11 -15.80
C THR A 189 -11.06 20.73 -14.48
N VAL A 190 -11.18 21.71 -13.56
CA VAL A 190 -11.98 21.54 -12.34
C VAL A 190 -13.45 21.54 -12.72
N VAL A 191 -14.16 20.44 -12.46
CA VAL A 191 -15.58 20.25 -12.78
C VAL A 191 -16.49 20.32 -11.55
N ALA A 192 -15.94 20.11 -10.37
CA ALA A 192 -16.63 20.29 -9.09
C ALA A 192 -15.63 20.60 -7.99
N SER A 193 -16.04 21.38 -6.99
CA SER A 193 -15.21 21.67 -5.82
C SER A 193 -16.05 21.95 -4.58
N GLY A 194 -15.44 21.83 -3.41
CA GLY A 194 -16.11 22.12 -2.15
C GLY A 194 -15.15 22.11 -0.97
N LYS A 195 -15.66 22.55 0.19
CA LYS A 195 -14.91 22.60 1.44
C LYS A 195 -15.76 22.06 2.58
N ALA A 196 -15.14 21.43 3.56
CA ALA A 196 -15.78 21.00 4.80
C ALA A 196 -14.81 21.07 5.97
N GLN A 197 -15.34 21.25 7.18
CA GLN A 197 -14.55 21.12 8.38
C GLN A 197 -14.31 19.64 8.70
N SER A 198 -13.10 19.32 9.13
CA SER A 198 -12.72 18.01 9.62
C SER A 198 -12.35 18.07 11.09
N ASP A 199 -12.82 17.09 11.84
CA ASP A 199 -12.37 16.69 13.17
C ASP A 199 -12.17 15.18 13.11
N GLY A 200 -11.07 14.76 12.44
CA GLY A 200 -10.79 13.39 12.10
C GLY A 200 -11.49 12.87 10.83
N LYS A 201 -12.57 13.50 10.38
CA LYS A 201 -13.32 13.10 9.17
C LYS A 201 -14.09 14.26 8.56
N ALA A 202 -13.91 14.47 7.25
CA ALA A 202 -14.76 15.34 6.45
C ALA A 202 -15.54 14.51 5.42
N VAL A 203 -16.79 14.90 5.12
CA VAL A 203 -17.62 14.28 4.09
C VAL A 203 -18.31 15.39 3.27
N LEU A 204 -18.14 15.32 1.95
CA LEU A 204 -18.80 16.22 1.02
C LEU A 204 -19.54 15.43 -0.06
N THR A 205 -20.71 15.96 -0.44
CA THR A 205 -21.43 15.46 -1.62
C THR A 205 -21.29 16.50 -2.72
N LEU A 206 -20.73 16.10 -3.86
CA LEU A 206 -20.45 16.95 -5.00
C LEU A 206 -21.15 16.42 -6.24
N THR A 207 -21.80 17.31 -7.00
CA THR A 207 -22.38 16.97 -8.31
C THR A 207 -21.44 17.42 -9.41
N ILE A 208 -21.20 16.53 -10.37
CA ILE A 208 -20.37 16.78 -11.55
C ILE A 208 -21.31 17.14 -12.69
N PRO A 209 -21.35 18.42 -13.13
CA PRO A 209 -22.19 18.84 -14.26
C PRO A 209 -21.81 18.02 -15.52
N ASP A 210 -22.83 17.55 -16.24
CA ASP A 210 -22.67 16.74 -17.45
C ASP A 210 -21.73 15.55 -17.28
N GLY A 211 -21.73 14.97 -16.08
CA GLY A 211 -20.79 13.93 -15.66
C GLY A 211 -20.90 12.66 -16.49
N LYS A 212 -19.77 12.23 -17.06
CA LYS A 212 -19.64 11.04 -17.91
C LYS A 212 -19.55 9.80 -17.05
N LEU A 213 -20.36 8.79 -17.35
CA LEU A 213 -20.30 7.51 -16.66
C LEU A 213 -19.09 6.69 -17.11
N TRP A 214 -18.54 5.93 -16.18
CA TRP A 214 -17.54 4.90 -16.49
C TRP A 214 -18.24 3.63 -16.95
N SER A 215 -17.79 3.06 -18.05
CA SER A 215 -18.19 1.72 -18.53
C SER A 215 -16.98 0.96 -19.05
N LEU A 216 -17.16 -0.30 -19.44
CA LEU A 216 -16.08 -1.10 -20.05
C LEU A 216 -15.71 -0.57 -21.44
N GLU A 217 -16.69 -0.02 -22.17
CA GLU A 217 -16.50 0.56 -23.51
C GLU A 217 -15.97 1.99 -23.47
N THR A 218 -16.38 2.74 -22.44
CA THR A 218 -15.97 4.14 -22.24
C THR A 218 -15.51 4.34 -20.80
N PRO A 219 -14.25 4.02 -20.47
CA PRO A 219 -13.74 4.08 -19.11
C PRO A 219 -13.39 5.51 -18.68
N ASN A 220 -14.40 6.41 -18.65
CA ASN A 220 -14.22 7.78 -18.22
C ASN A 220 -13.80 7.87 -16.77
N LEU A 221 -12.71 8.57 -16.50
CA LEU A 221 -12.11 8.71 -15.18
C LEU A 221 -12.00 10.18 -14.80
N TYR A 222 -12.17 10.45 -13.53
CA TYR A 222 -11.96 11.74 -12.88
C TYR A 222 -10.85 11.60 -11.85
N THR A 223 -10.16 12.72 -11.59
CA THR A 223 -9.20 12.81 -10.48
C THR A 223 -9.81 13.65 -9.37
N CYS A 224 -9.87 13.11 -8.17
CA CYS A 224 -10.24 13.84 -6.96
C CYS A 224 -8.98 14.21 -6.20
N LYS A 225 -8.80 15.49 -5.89
CA LYS A 225 -7.72 16.01 -5.05
C LYS A 225 -8.31 16.59 -3.78
N ALA A 226 -7.66 16.29 -2.66
CA ALA A 226 -7.98 16.86 -1.35
C ALA A 226 -6.74 17.51 -0.77
N ALA A 227 -6.89 18.66 -0.10
CA ALA A 227 -5.83 19.32 0.64
C ALA A 227 -6.29 19.62 2.08
N PHE A 228 -5.37 19.41 3.04
CA PHE A 228 -5.60 19.60 4.47
C PHE A 228 -4.28 19.77 5.21
N GLY A 229 -4.15 20.74 6.14
CA GLY A 229 -3.01 20.86 7.05
C GLY A 229 -1.63 21.03 6.37
N GLY A 230 -1.58 21.50 5.12
CA GLY A 230 -0.34 21.54 4.32
C GLY A 230 -0.03 20.23 3.59
N ASP A 231 -0.85 19.19 3.78
CA ASP A 231 -0.78 17.90 3.07
C ASP A 231 -1.81 17.84 1.93
N SER A 232 -1.59 16.93 0.99
CA SER A 232 -2.52 16.66 -0.10
C SER A 232 -2.57 15.18 -0.45
N ALA A 233 -3.71 14.75 -0.96
CA ALA A 233 -3.92 13.41 -1.50
C ALA A 233 -4.70 13.48 -2.80
N GLU A 234 -4.48 12.51 -3.69
CA GLU A 234 -5.26 12.36 -4.90
C GLU A 234 -5.68 10.92 -5.13
N THR A 235 -6.82 10.74 -5.80
CA THR A 235 -7.32 9.43 -6.22
C THR A 235 -8.07 9.53 -7.52
N ILE A 236 -8.00 8.48 -8.33
CA ILE A 236 -8.73 8.38 -9.59
C ILE A 236 -10.00 7.56 -9.35
N PHE A 237 -11.12 8.02 -9.92
CA PHE A 237 -12.40 7.30 -9.82
C PHE A 237 -13.22 7.42 -11.10
N GLY A 238 -14.18 6.50 -11.27
CA GLY A 238 -15.20 6.57 -12.31
C GLY A 238 -16.59 6.63 -11.70
N VAL A 239 -17.47 7.47 -12.26
CA VAL A 239 -18.89 7.51 -11.85
C VAL A 239 -19.60 6.28 -12.38
N ARG A 240 -19.91 5.33 -11.50
CA ARG A 240 -20.54 4.05 -11.86
C ARG A 240 -21.30 3.44 -10.70
N SER A 241 -22.21 2.55 -11.02
CA SER A 241 -22.93 1.72 -10.05
C SER A 241 -22.74 0.25 -10.34
N TRP A 242 -22.36 -0.52 -9.32
CA TRP A 242 -22.36 -1.98 -9.34
C TRP A 242 -23.47 -2.48 -8.43
N THR A 243 -24.36 -3.31 -8.98
CA THR A 243 -25.44 -3.92 -8.22
C THR A 243 -25.59 -5.41 -8.57
N TRP A 244 -26.15 -6.19 -7.64
CA TRP A 244 -26.49 -7.58 -7.88
C TRP A 244 -27.98 -7.68 -8.11
N GLY A 245 -28.39 -8.37 -9.16
CA GLY A 245 -29.78 -8.67 -9.48
C GLY A 245 -30.03 -10.17 -9.60
N PRO A 246 -31.27 -10.60 -9.83
CA PRO A 246 -31.63 -12.02 -10.00
C PRO A 246 -30.84 -12.73 -11.12
N HIS A 247 -30.35 -11.96 -12.09
CA HIS A 247 -29.63 -12.47 -13.25
C HIS A 247 -28.11 -12.19 -13.22
N GLY A 248 -27.55 -11.82 -12.07
CA GLY A 248 -26.13 -11.60 -11.87
C GLY A 248 -25.73 -10.13 -11.67
N LEU A 249 -24.49 -9.82 -12.03
CA LEU A 249 -23.89 -8.51 -11.83
C LEU A 249 -24.39 -7.49 -12.84
N LEU A 250 -24.74 -6.30 -12.36
CA LEU A 250 -25.17 -5.17 -13.18
C LEU A 250 -24.17 -4.01 -13.03
N LEU A 251 -23.68 -3.50 -14.15
CA LEU A 251 -22.94 -2.25 -14.23
C LEU A 251 -23.85 -1.18 -14.81
N ASN A 252 -24.05 -0.09 -14.11
CA ASN A 252 -24.94 1.01 -14.51
C ASN A 252 -26.34 0.51 -14.93
N GLY A 253 -26.87 -0.47 -14.20
CA GLY A 253 -28.17 -1.10 -14.47
C GLY A 253 -28.17 -2.11 -15.63
N LYS A 254 -27.07 -2.30 -16.37
CA LYS A 254 -26.97 -3.27 -17.47
C LYS A 254 -26.24 -4.52 -17.02
N ARG A 255 -26.78 -5.69 -17.39
CA ARG A 255 -26.12 -6.97 -17.12
C ARG A 255 -24.72 -7.02 -17.73
N THR A 256 -23.75 -7.31 -16.90
CA THR A 256 -22.34 -7.34 -17.29
C THR A 256 -21.71 -8.63 -16.78
N TYR A 257 -20.86 -9.21 -17.61
CA TYR A 257 -20.01 -10.31 -17.19
C TYR A 257 -18.63 -9.74 -16.86
N PRO A 258 -18.12 -9.93 -15.63
CA PRO A 258 -16.74 -9.56 -15.37
C PRO A 258 -15.83 -10.31 -16.36
N PRO A 259 -14.79 -9.65 -16.89
CA PRO A 259 -13.85 -10.34 -17.77
C PRO A 259 -13.37 -11.59 -17.03
N ARG A 260 -13.51 -12.75 -17.67
CA ARG A 260 -13.00 -14.01 -17.12
C ARG A 260 -11.51 -13.82 -16.95
N GLY A 261 -11.02 -14.04 -15.73
CA GLY A 261 -9.58 -14.13 -15.51
C GLY A 261 -8.98 -15.08 -16.53
N LEU A 262 -7.81 -14.74 -17.03
CA LEU A 262 -7.06 -15.60 -17.96
C LEU A 262 -6.97 -17.00 -17.36
N HIS A 263 -7.77 -17.93 -17.86
CA HIS A 263 -7.46 -19.33 -17.64
C HIS A 263 -6.15 -19.57 -18.38
N PRO A 264 -5.13 -20.13 -17.74
CA PRO A 264 -3.97 -20.59 -18.48
C PRO A 264 -4.46 -21.53 -19.60
N PRO A 265 -3.87 -21.50 -20.79
CA PRO A 265 -4.23 -22.43 -21.85
C PRO A 265 -4.09 -23.85 -21.30
N ARG A 266 -5.09 -24.69 -21.59
CA ARG A 266 -5.08 -26.12 -21.26
C ARG A 266 -3.96 -26.81 -22.00
#